data_17b297593d6bd3cbbb1be9e54ef30183
#
_entry.id   17b297593d6bd3cbbb1be9e54ef30183
#
_cell.length_a   1.000
_cell.length_b   1.000
_cell.length_c   1.000
_cell.angle_alpha   90.00
_cell.angle_beta   90.00
_cell.angle_gamma   90.00
#
_symmetry.space_group_name_H-M   'P 1'
#
loop_
_entity.id
_entity.type
_entity.pdbx_description
1 polymer ?
#
loop_
_entity_poly.entity_id
_entity_poly.type
_entity_poly.pdbx_seq_one_letter_code
_entity_poly.pdbx_strand_id
1 'polypeptide(L)'
;MVMTGAGTKLARIPAGYRVILMKYYLTTAIDYVNAPPHIGHAYEKIATDILARHYRLRSYDVYFLTGTDEHGLKVEQSAQAAGMQPTEFCDQMAAKFKSTWDTLCISYDSFIRTTEERHTVVVQDLFQKMLDKGDIYKGTYTALYCEGCEDFKFSKDLDTNGNCPNHLKPPKQVTEENYFFRLSSYKDALRKWLNSEQIVFPEARRKELMNQLNDDDFGDFSVSRSRASLTWGIPVPGNDDQVIYVWVDALSNYVTGCGYLSNDEQYKRYWPADLHVIGKDITKFHALYWPA
;
A
#
# COMPACT_ATOMS: atom_id res chain seq x y z
N MET A 1 -1.15 27.87 51.93
CA MET A 1 -2.43 27.16 51.82
C MET A 1 -2.16 25.91 51.01
N VAL A 2 -1.99 24.77 51.67
CA VAL A 2 -1.62 23.49 51.06
C VAL A 2 -2.93 22.75 50.82
N MET A 3 -3.28 22.49 49.54
CA MET A 3 -4.41 21.63 49.18
C MET A 3 -3.91 20.18 49.10
N THR A 4 -4.31 19.38 50.04
CA THR A 4 -4.15 17.91 49.98
C THR A 4 -5.12 17.32 49.00
N GLY A 5 -4.60 16.83 47.87
CA GLY A 5 -5.36 16.11 46.88
C GLY A 5 -5.81 14.74 47.43
N ALA A 6 -7.12 14.51 47.37
CA ALA A 6 -7.73 13.20 47.65
C ALA A 6 -7.16 12.14 46.68
N GLY A 7 -6.44 11.17 47.22
CA GLY A 7 -5.92 10.06 46.47
C GLY A 7 -7.07 9.21 45.92
N THR A 8 -7.27 9.23 44.62
CA THR A 8 -8.11 8.28 43.91
C THR A 8 -7.52 6.87 44.09
N LYS A 9 -8.13 6.03 44.95
CA LYS A 9 -7.79 4.62 45.06
C LYS A 9 -8.06 4.00 43.69
N LEU A 10 -7.00 3.63 42.99
CA LEU A 10 -7.10 2.73 41.84
C LEU A 10 -7.80 1.47 42.28
N ALA A 11 -9.03 1.23 41.81
CA ALA A 11 -9.76 0.01 42.08
C ALA A 11 -8.91 -1.16 41.57
N ARG A 12 -8.56 -2.11 42.47
CA ARG A 12 -7.90 -3.35 42.06
C ARG A 12 -8.88 -4.12 41.17
N ILE A 13 -8.53 -4.31 39.90
CA ILE A 13 -9.26 -5.20 39.01
C ILE A 13 -9.14 -6.61 39.58
N PRO A 14 -10.26 -7.35 39.82
CA PRO A 14 -10.21 -8.70 40.36
C PRO A 14 -9.44 -9.62 39.40
N ALA A 15 -8.62 -10.52 39.93
CA ALA A 15 -7.92 -11.52 39.13
C ALA A 15 -8.97 -12.36 38.36
N GLY A 16 -8.94 -12.26 37.00
CA GLY A 16 -9.90 -12.94 36.11
C GLY A 16 -10.65 -12.01 35.15
N TYR A 17 -10.64 -10.71 35.37
CA TYR A 17 -11.18 -9.78 34.35
C TYR A 17 -10.14 -9.55 33.24
N ARG A 18 -10.38 -10.16 32.08
CA ARG A 18 -9.64 -9.80 30.86
C ARG A 18 -10.19 -8.44 30.38
N VAL A 19 -9.46 -7.37 30.60
CA VAL A 19 -9.78 -6.07 29.98
C VAL A 19 -9.61 -6.27 28.47
N ILE A 20 -10.70 -6.35 27.72
CA ILE A 20 -10.66 -6.38 26.26
C ILE A 20 -10.38 -4.93 25.83
N LEU A 21 -9.13 -4.63 25.55
CA LEU A 21 -8.76 -3.34 24.97
C LEU A 21 -9.36 -3.23 23.56
N MET A 22 -9.89 -2.07 23.23
CA MET A 22 -10.28 -1.78 21.83
C MET A 22 -9.03 -1.82 20.97
N LYS A 23 -9.08 -2.56 19.85
CA LYS A 23 -7.97 -2.59 18.90
C LYS A 23 -7.89 -1.29 18.12
N TYR A 24 -6.71 -0.94 17.67
CA TYR A 24 -6.51 0.14 16.71
C TYR A 24 -5.35 -0.21 15.78
N TYR A 25 -5.66 -0.64 14.56
CA TYR A 25 -4.68 -0.95 13.54
C TYR A 25 -4.51 0.24 12.61
N LEU A 26 -3.33 0.86 12.64
CA LEU A 26 -3.01 1.98 11.76
C LEU A 26 -1.75 1.67 10.96
N THR A 27 -1.71 2.20 9.74
CA THR A 27 -0.61 1.99 8.81
C THR A 27 -0.18 3.29 8.15
N THR A 28 1.06 3.36 7.72
CA THR A 28 1.48 4.28 6.66
C THR A 28 1.46 3.58 5.31
N ALA A 29 1.64 4.31 4.22
CA ALA A 29 2.17 3.70 3.01
C ALA A 29 3.55 3.07 3.30
N ILE A 30 3.88 1.99 2.60
CA ILE A 30 5.24 1.47 2.57
C ILE A 30 6.08 2.30 1.60
N ASP A 31 7.33 2.56 1.96
CA ASP A 31 8.17 3.50 1.22
C ASP A 31 8.85 2.83 0.03
N TYR A 32 8.75 3.45 -1.16
CA TYR A 32 9.38 2.94 -2.37
C TYR A 32 10.90 3.22 -2.34
N VAL A 33 11.71 2.15 -2.40
CA VAL A 33 13.16 2.22 -2.10
C VAL A 33 14.04 2.68 -3.26
N ASN A 34 13.48 3.25 -4.31
CA ASN A 34 14.24 3.77 -5.46
C ASN A 34 15.16 4.95 -5.13
N ALA A 35 14.98 5.59 -3.99
CA ALA A 35 15.80 6.70 -3.48
C ALA A 35 15.84 6.70 -1.93
N PRO A 36 16.80 7.38 -1.28
CA PRO A 36 16.85 7.52 0.18
C PRO A 36 15.60 8.20 0.75
N PRO A 37 15.30 7.98 2.06
CA PRO A 37 14.20 8.68 2.73
C PRO A 37 14.36 10.20 2.67
N HIS A 38 13.23 10.91 2.53
CA HIS A 38 13.18 12.36 2.50
C HIS A 38 12.12 12.91 3.47
N ILE A 39 12.04 14.23 3.61
CA ILE A 39 11.15 14.90 4.55
C ILE A 39 9.67 14.53 4.38
N GLY A 40 9.22 14.23 3.16
CA GLY A 40 7.85 13.80 2.89
C GLY A 40 7.52 12.46 3.57
N HIS A 41 8.43 11.48 3.46
CA HIS A 41 8.31 10.20 4.18
C HIS A 41 8.32 10.41 5.69
N ALA A 42 9.25 11.23 6.21
CA ALA A 42 9.34 11.52 7.62
C ALA A 42 8.07 12.18 8.17
N TYR A 43 7.48 13.11 7.42
CA TYR A 43 6.23 13.77 7.81
C TYR A 43 5.08 12.77 7.99
N GLU A 44 4.90 11.85 7.06
CA GLU A 44 3.89 10.81 7.14
C GLU A 44 4.09 9.91 8.37
N LYS A 45 5.32 9.42 8.60
CA LYS A 45 5.66 8.55 9.74
C LYS A 45 5.46 9.26 11.08
N ILE A 46 5.92 10.51 11.20
CA ILE A 46 5.75 11.31 12.42
C ILE A 46 4.27 11.57 12.71
N ALA A 47 3.49 11.97 11.70
CA ALA A 47 2.06 12.21 11.87
C ALA A 47 1.32 10.94 12.33
N THR A 48 1.67 9.79 11.75
CA THR A 48 1.07 8.50 12.12
C THR A 48 1.51 8.07 13.52
N ASP A 49 2.77 8.29 13.89
CA ASP A 49 3.29 7.97 15.23
C ASP A 49 2.61 8.79 16.33
N ILE A 50 2.31 10.06 16.07
CA ILE A 50 1.52 10.90 17.00
C ILE A 50 0.16 10.24 17.27
N LEU A 51 -0.52 9.76 16.25
CA LEU A 51 -1.80 9.06 16.39
C LEU A 51 -1.62 7.74 17.15
N ALA A 52 -0.61 6.95 16.82
CA ALA A 52 -0.32 5.69 17.51
C ALA A 52 -0.12 5.91 19.02
N ARG A 53 0.71 6.90 19.38
CA ARG A 53 0.94 7.28 20.78
C ARG A 53 -0.31 7.80 21.45
N HIS A 54 -1.12 8.61 20.78
CA HIS A 54 -2.38 9.11 21.30
C HIS A 54 -3.34 7.95 21.67
N TYR A 55 -3.53 6.98 20.78
CA TYR A 55 -4.40 5.84 21.05
C TYR A 55 -3.83 4.90 22.13
N ARG A 56 -2.51 4.69 22.19
CA ARG A 56 -1.86 3.95 23.28
C ARG A 56 -2.09 4.62 24.64
N LEU A 57 -1.98 5.95 24.73
CA LEU A 57 -2.27 6.73 25.95
C LEU A 57 -3.75 6.60 26.38
N ARG A 58 -4.65 6.33 25.44
CA ARG A 58 -6.07 6.06 25.69
C ARG A 58 -6.36 4.58 25.98
N SER A 59 -5.34 3.78 26.20
CA SER A 59 -5.43 2.35 26.50
C SER A 59 -6.06 1.52 25.37
N TYR A 60 -5.83 1.91 24.10
CA TYR A 60 -6.12 1.04 22.97
C TYR A 60 -4.97 0.04 22.78
N ASP A 61 -5.32 -1.13 22.26
CA ASP A 61 -4.36 -2.11 21.76
C ASP A 61 -3.97 -1.74 20.31
N VAL A 62 -2.89 -0.96 20.21
CA VAL A 62 -2.47 -0.35 18.96
C VAL A 62 -1.49 -1.25 18.23
N TYR A 63 -1.72 -1.47 16.94
CA TYR A 63 -0.77 -2.09 16.03
C TYR A 63 -0.43 -1.11 14.90
N PHE A 64 0.82 -0.68 14.82
CA PHE A 64 1.31 0.28 13.84
C PHE A 64 2.25 -0.39 12.85
N LEU A 65 1.82 -0.48 11.58
CA LEU A 65 2.56 -1.07 10.46
C LEU A 65 3.15 0.03 9.57
N THR A 66 4.41 -0.14 9.23
CA THR A 66 5.11 0.57 8.15
C THR A 66 6.03 -0.40 7.42
N GLY A 67 6.78 0.05 6.42
CA GLY A 67 7.70 -0.82 5.70
C GLY A 67 8.25 -0.22 4.42
N THR A 68 8.79 -1.10 3.57
CA THR A 68 9.37 -0.74 2.27
C THR A 68 8.73 -1.52 1.13
N ASP A 69 8.47 -0.82 0.01
CA ASP A 69 8.09 -1.37 -1.28
C ASP A 69 9.35 -1.53 -2.13
N GLU A 70 9.67 -2.78 -2.49
CA GLU A 70 10.98 -3.15 -2.99
C GLU A 70 10.98 -3.75 -4.39
N HIS A 71 9.81 -3.94 -5.00
CA HIS A 71 9.70 -4.45 -6.36
C HIS A 71 9.45 -3.35 -7.40
N GLY A 72 9.50 -3.71 -8.69
CA GLY A 72 9.16 -2.82 -9.79
C GLY A 72 10.36 -2.25 -10.56
N LEU A 73 10.03 -1.65 -11.70
CA LEU A 73 11.01 -1.21 -12.70
C LEU A 73 11.99 -0.14 -12.17
N LYS A 74 11.51 0.80 -11.37
CA LYS A 74 12.37 1.87 -10.84
C LYS A 74 13.41 1.35 -9.86
N VAL A 75 13.05 0.36 -9.03
CA VAL A 75 13.98 -0.26 -8.10
C VAL A 75 15.04 -1.04 -8.89
N GLU A 76 14.61 -1.82 -9.89
CA GLU A 76 15.52 -2.54 -10.79
C GLU A 76 16.52 -1.59 -11.48
N GLN A 77 16.02 -0.48 -12.05
CA GLN A 77 16.84 0.54 -12.69
C GLN A 77 17.80 1.24 -11.70
N SER A 78 17.33 1.53 -10.48
CA SER A 78 18.17 2.15 -9.44
C SER A 78 19.28 1.22 -8.97
N ALA A 79 19.00 -0.07 -8.81
CA ALA A 79 19.98 -1.10 -8.49
C ALA A 79 21.04 -1.22 -9.61
N GLN A 80 20.59 -1.26 -10.87
CA GLN A 80 21.47 -1.30 -12.03
C GLN A 80 22.37 -0.06 -12.10
N ALA A 81 21.81 1.15 -11.87
CA ALA A 81 22.57 2.39 -11.86
C ALA A 81 23.60 2.44 -10.73
N ALA A 82 23.33 1.74 -9.60
CA ALA A 82 24.25 1.58 -8.48
C ALA A 82 25.27 0.45 -8.69
N GLY A 83 25.18 -0.34 -9.77
CA GLY A 83 26.02 -1.49 -10.02
C GLY A 83 25.76 -2.67 -9.08
N MET A 84 24.55 -2.79 -8.55
CA MET A 84 24.14 -3.79 -7.55
C MET A 84 23.07 -4.73 -8.09
N GLN A 85 22.96 -5.90 -7.47
CA GLN A 85 21.78 -6.74 -7.64
C GLN A 85 20.57 -6.10 -6.93
N PRO A 86 19.33 -6.24 -7.44
CA PRO A 86 18.15 -5.64 -6.82
C PRO A 86 17.97 -6.00 -5.35
N THR A 87 18.20 -7.25 -4.96
CA THR A 87 18.11 -7.70 -3.56
C THR A 87 19.09 -6.95 -2.65
N GLU A 88 20.36 -6.84 -3.07
CA GLU A 88 21.39 -6.14 -2.31
C GLU A 88 21.06 -4.64 -2.16
N PHE A 89 20.62 -4.04 -3.25
CA PHE A 89 20.18 -2.64 -3.24
C PHE A 89 19.01 -2.43 -2.27
N CYS A 90 17.98 -3.29 -2.31
CA CYS A 90 16.83 -3.23 -1.41
C CYS A 90 17.25 -3.41 0.06
N ASP A 91 18.18 -4.34 0.36
CA ASP A 91 18.68 -4.53 1.73
C ASP A 91 19.33 -3.27 2.28
N GLN A 92 20.18 -2.61 1.47
CA GLN A 92 20.84 -1.38 1.87
C GLN A 92 19.84 -0.22 2.05
N MET A 93 18.85 -0.13 1.17
CA MET A 93 17.85 0.92 1.23
C MET A 93 16.88 0.71 2.40
N ALA A 94 16.37 -0.50 2.60
CA ALA A 94 15.51 -0.83 3.74
C ALA A 94 16.21 -0.55 5.08
N ALA A 95 17.50 -0.87 5.19
CA ALA A 95 18.31 -0.52 6.37
C ALA A 95 18.38 1.00 6.60
N LYS A 96 18.53 1.81 5.53
CA LYS A 96 18.53 3.29 5.63
C LYS A 96 17.16 3.81 6.09
N PHE A 97 16.07 3.33 5.51
CA PHE A 97 14.71 3.70 5.93
C PHE A 97 14.50 3.36 7.41
N LYS A 98 14.77 2.12 7.79
CA LYS A 98 14.63 1.66 9.18
C LYS A 98 15.44 2.49 10.16
N SER A 99 16.73 2.71 9.88
CA SER A 99 17.60 3.52 10.76
C SER A 99 17.12 4.98 10.87
N THR A 100 16.51 5.52 9.80
CA THR A 100 15.93 6.86 9.83
C THR A 100 14.72 6.92 10.76
N TRP A 101 13.83 5.92 10.69
CA TRP A 101 12.65 5.84 11.56
C TRP A 101 13.04 5.59 13.02
N ASP A 102 14.06 4.78 13.26
CA ASP A 102 14.60 4.54 14.60
C ASP A 102 15.20 5.84 15.19
N THR A 103 15.94 6.61 14.38
CA THR A 103 16.49 7.92 14.78
C THR A 103 15.39 8.93 15.11
N LEU A 104 14.27 8.91 14.40
CA LEU A 104 13.09 9.74 14.65
C LEU A 104 12.21 9.18 15.78
N CYS A 105 12.60 8.08 16.42
CA CYS A 105 11.85 7.42 17.47
C CYS A 105 10.41 7.05 17.07
N ILE A 106 10.20 6.67 15.81
CA ILE A 106 8.89 6.19 15.31
C ILE A 106 8.57 4.87 15.99
N SER A 107 7.43 4.78 16.65
CA SER A 107 7.03 3.65 17.49
C SER A 107 6.21 2.59 16.74
N TYR A 108 6.62 2.23 15.51
CA TYR A 108 5.99 1.15 14.75
C TYR A 108 6.18 -0.20 15.46
N ASP A 109 5.17 -1.06 15.33
CA ASP A 109 5.20 -2.43 15.89
C ASP A 109 5.75 -3.42 14.86
N SER A 110 5.57 -3.14 13.57
CA SER A 110 6.08 -3.99 12.49
C SER A 110 6.61 -3.16 11.32
N PHE A 111 7.73 -3.61 10.79
CA PHE A 111 8.32 -3.09 9.56
C PHE A 111 8.36 -4.22 8.53
N ILE A 112 7.48 -4.15 7.52
CA ILE A 112 7.38 -5.16 6.46
C ILE A 112 8.23 -4.76 5.26
N ARG A 113 8.80 -5.77 4.58
CA ARG A 113 9.47 -5.63 3.29
C ARG A 113 8.73 -6.49 2.26
N THR A 114 8.46 -5.96 1.08
CA THR A 114 7.74 -6.74 0.05
C THR A 114 8.57 -7.90 -0.51
N THR A 115 9.89 -7.89 -0.29
CA THR A 115 10.80 -9.01 -0.64
C THR A 115 10.80 -10.16 0.36
N GLU A 116 10.10 -10.05 1.50
CA GLU A 116 9.97 -11.16 2.45
C GLU A 116 9.18 -12.32 1.83
N GLU A 117 9.66 -13.56 2.03
CA GLU A 117 9.00 -14.75 1.52
C GLU A 117 7.53 -14.85 1.96
N ARG A 118 7.24 -14.52 3.22
CA ARG A 118 5.85 -14.50 3.74
C ARG A 118 4.95 -13.55 2.95
N HIS A 119 5.50 -12.45 2.43
CA HIS A 119 4.74 -11.51 1.62
C HIS A 119 4.49 -12.06 0.22
N THR A 120 5.48 -12.63 -0.42
CA THR A 120 5.34 -13.33 -1.71
C THR A 120 4.21 -14.36 -1.66
N VAL A 121 4.19 -15.21 -0.62
CA VAL A 121 3.13 -16.23 -0.44
C VAL A 121 1.75 -15.60 -0.33
N VAL A 122 1.60 -14.51 0.43
CA VAL A 122 0.32 -13.81 0.59
C VAL A 122 -0.14 -13.17 -0.72
N VAL A 123 0.75 -12.50 -1.43
CA VAL A 123 0.42 -11.85 -2.71
C VAL A 123 -0.04 -12.87 -3.74
N GLN A 124 0.67 -13.99 -3.84
CA GLN A 124 0.30 -15.09 -4.75
C GLN A 124 -1.04 -15.73 -4.36
N ASP A 125 -1.30 -15.95 -3.07
CA ASP A 125 -2.60 -16.48 -2.59
C ASP A 125 -3.75 -15.54 -2.93
N LEU A 126 -3.59 -14.23 -2.70
CA LEU A 126 -4.61 -13.23 -3.04
C LEU A 126 -4.85 -13.17 -4.54
N PHE A 127 -3.77 -13.16 -5.33
CA PHE A 127 -3.88 -13.15 -6.79
C PHE A 127 -4.63 -14.39 -7.31
N GLN A 128 -4.27 -15.57 -6.79
CA GLN A 128 -4.93 -16.83 -7.17
C GLN A 128 -6.42 -16.82 -6.80
N LYS A 129 -6.78 -16.34 -5.61
CA LYS A 129 -8.18 -16.22 -5.19
C LYS A 129 -8.99 -15.27 -6.08
N MET A 130 -8.42 -14.15 -6.49
CA MET A 130 -9.06 -13.24 -7.44
C MET A 130 -9.20 -13.87 -8.84
N LEU A 131 -8.21 -14.66 -9.26
CA LEU A 131 -8.25 -15.40 -10.54
C LEU A 131 -9.33 -16.49 -10.51
N ASP A 132 -9.39 -17.29 -9.44
CA ASP A 132 -10.39 -18.37 -9.26
C ASP A 132 -11.82 -17.83 -9.18
N LYS A 133 -11.98 -16.63 -8.59
CA LYS A 133 -13.27 -15.93 -8.52
C LYS A 133 -13.69 -15.32 -9.87
N GLY A 134 -12.77 -15.17 -10.80
CA GLY A 134 -13.00 -14.53 -12.09
C GLY A 134 -12.92 -13.00 -12.06
N ASP A 135 -12.44 -12.43 -10.96
CA ASP A 135 -12.15 -10.99 -10.86
C ASP A 135 -10.89 -10.61 -11.65
N ILE A 136 -10.01 -11.58 -11.89
CA ILE A 136 -8.85 -11.43 -12.78
C ILE A 136 -9.06 -12.27 -14.04
N TYR A 137 -8.70 -11.73 -15.21
CA TYR A 137 -8.75 -12.40 -16.51
C TYR A 137 -7.56 -12.02 -17.39
N LYS A 138 -7.23 -12.87 -18.38
CA LYS A 138 -6.22 -12.57 -19.40
C LYS A 138 -6.80 -11.72 -20.52
N GLY A 139 -6.04 -10.75 -20.99
CA GLY A 139 -6.40 -9.91 -22.12
C GLY A 139 -5.19 -9.31 -22.81
N THR A 140 -5.34 -8.96 -24.10
CA THR A 140 -4.32 -8.22 -24.84
C THR A 140 -4.60 -6.74 -24.69
N TYR A 141 -3.56 -5.98 -24.33
CA TYR A 141 -3.65 -4.56 -24.12
C TYR A 141 -2.58 -3.81 -24.93
N THR A 142 -3.04 -2.83 -25.67
CA THR A 142 -2.14 -1.89 -26.36
C THR A 142 -2.37 -0.51 -25.77
N ALA A 143 -1.35 0.04 -25.13
CA ALA A 143 -1.46 1.34 -24.48
C ALA A 143 -0.15 2.09 -24.41
N LEU A 144 -0.24 3.34 -23.99
CA LEU A 144 0.88 4.22 -23.75
C LEU A 144 1.38 4.01 -22.30
N TYR A 145 2.57 3.45 -22.15
CA TYR A 145 3.18 3.16 -20.85
C TYR A 145 4.21 4.23 -20.46
N CYS A 146 4.01 4.86 -19.33
CA CYS A 146 4.99 5.79 -18.75
C CYS A 146 5.88 5.05 -17.74
N GLU A 147 7.15 4.85 -18.10
CA GLU A 147 8.13 4.20 -17.23
C GLU A 147 8.33 4.95 -15.88
N GLY A 148 8.21 6.26 -15.90
CA GLY A 148 8.35 7.07 -14.69
C GLY A 148 7.19 6.94 -13.71
N CYS A 149 5.96 6.76 -14.21
CA CYS A 149 4.78 6.49 -13.37
C CYS A 149 4.62 5.00 -13.05
N GLU A 150 5.30 4.12 -13.80
CA GLU A 150 5.04 2.67 -13.82
C GLU A 150 3.55 2.35 -14.06
N ASP A 151 2.92 3.15 -14.94
CA ASP A 151 1.48 3.10 -15.17
C ASP A 151 1.14 3.38 -16.64
N PHE A 152 0.04 2.81 -17.10
CA PHE A 152 -0.52 3.11 -18.40
C PHE A 152 -1.19 4.47 -18.39
N LYS A 153 -1.11 5.17 -19.53
CA LYS A 153 -1.69 6.50 -19.72
C LYS A 153 -2.69 6.48 -20.86
N PHE A 154 -3.78 7.19 -20.69
CA PHE A 154 -4.69 7.52 -21.78
C PHE A 154 -4.19 8.77 -22.51
N SER A 155 -4.58 8.95 -23.75
CA SER A 155 -4.19 10.13 -24.54
C SER A 155 -4.58 11.46 -23.86
N LYS A 156 -5.68 11.47 -23.08
CA LYS A 156 -6.14 12.63 -22.32
C LYS A 156 -5.26 12.96 -21.10
N ASP A 157 -4.47 12.00 -20.61
CA ASP A 157 -3.59 12.16 -19.45
C ASP A 157 -2.22 12.75 -19.85
N LEU A 158 -2.02 12.97 -21.14
CA LEU A 158 -0.78 13.53 -21.68
C LEU A 158 -0.88 15.05 -21.80
N ASP A 159 0.27 15.72 -21.77
CA ASP A 159 0.33 17.16 -22.05
C ASP A 159 0.07 17.45 -23.53
N THR A 160 0.06 18.72 -23.90
CA THR A 160 -0.17 19.19 -25.29
C THR A 160 0.89 18.70 -26.28
N ASN A 161 2.05 18.23 -25.80
CA ASN A 161 3.15 17.69 -26.60
C ASN A 161 3.13 16.14 -26.63
N GLY A 162 2.13 15.50 -26.04
CA GLY A 162 2.04 14.05 -25.94
C GLY A 162 2.93 13.41 -24.87
N ASN A 163 3.44 14.19 -23.92
CA ASN A 163 4.30 13.71 -22.84
C ASN A 163 3.47 13.42 -21.56
N CYS A 164 4.00 12.54 -20.73
CA CYS A 164 3.51 12.39 -19.37
C CYS A 164 3.77 13.68 -18.57
N PRO A 165 2.76 14.36 -18.01
CA PRO A 165 2.94 15.64 -17.33
C PRO A 165 3.84 15.57 -16.09
N ASN A 166 3.94 14.40 -15.47
CA ASN A 166 4.77 14.17 -14.27
C ASN A 166 6.26 13.97 -14.62
N HIS A 167 6.57 13.41 -15.79
CA HIS A 167 7.93 13.01 -16.16
C HIS A 167 8.47 13.73 -17.41
N LEU A 168 7.63 14.54 -18.08
CA LEU A 168 7.97 15.36 -19.25
C LEU A 168 8.62 14.56 -20.39
N LYS A 169 8.23 13.28 -20.52
CA LYS A 169 8.71 12.35 -21.57
C LYS A 169 7.52 11.68 -22.24
N PRO A 170 7.63 11.38 -23.56
CA PRO A 170 6.60 10.64 -24.25
C PRO A 170 6.53 9.19 -23.70
N PRO A 171 5.33 8.69 -23.39
CA PRO A 171 5.16 7.29 -23.02
C PRO A 171 5.38 6.40 -24.25
N LYS A 172 5.81 5.16 -24.00
CA LYS A 172 6.01 4.14 -25.04
C LYS A 172 4.71 3.43 -25.34
N GLN A 173 4.41 3.19 -26.63
CA GLN A 173 3.32 2.29 -27.01
C GLN A 173 3.78 0.84 -26.78
N VAL A 174 3.02 0.10 -25.97
CA VAL A 174 3.29 -1.28 -25.61
C VAL A 174 2.04 -2.12 -25.91
N THR A 175 2.24 -3.29 -26.51
CA THR A 175 1.20 -4.30 -26.71
C THR A 175 1.64 -5.55 -25.98
N GLU A 176 0.91 -5.91 -24.93
CA GLU A 176 1.22 -7.07 -24.08
C GLU A 176 -0.04 -7.89 -23.81
N GLU A 177 0.12 -9.21 -23.67
CA GLU A 177 -0.87 -10.06 -23.03
C GLU A 177 -0.63 -10.00 -21.53
N ASN A 178 -1.59 -9.46 -20.79
CA ASN A 178 -1.50 -9.29 -19.35
C ASN A 178 -2.73 -9.86 -18.64
N TYR A 179 -2.66 -9.96 -17.33
CA TYR A 179 -3.81 -10.17 -16.47
C TYR A 179 -4.45 -8.82 -16.11
N PHE A 180 -5.78 -8.78 -16.10
CA PHE A 180 -6.57 -7.60 -15.80
C PHE A 180 -7.49 -7.85 -14.63
N PHE A 181 -7.62 -6.88 -13.73
CA PHE A 181 -8.62 -6.89 -12.67
C PHE A 181 -9.88 -6.19 -13.13
N ARG A 182 -11.05 -6.81 -12.88
CA ARG A 182 -12.38 -6.31 -13.26
C ARG A 182 -12.86 -5.18 -12.34
N LEU A 183 -12.11 -4.10 -12.25
CA LEU A 183 -12.45 -2.95 -11.41
C LEU A 183 -13.82 -2.35 -11.79
N SER A 184 -14.18 -2.39 -13.05
CA SER A 184 -15.48 -1.92 -13.55
C SER A 184 -16.67 -2.60 -12.85
N SER A 185 -16.54 -3.86 -12.47
CA SER A 185 -17.58 -4.64 -11.77
C SER A 185 -17.82 -4.13 -10.33
N TYR A 186 -16.88 -3.39 -9.75
CA TYR A 186 -16.94 -2.86 -8.39
C TYR A 186 -17.39 -1.40 -8.33
N LYS A 187 -17.66 -0.75 -9.48
CA LYS A 187 -17.98 0.70 -9.58
C LYS A 187 -19.09 1.13 -8.63
N ASP A 188 -20.20 0.40 -8.58
CA ASP A 188 -21.34 0.75 -7.72
C ASP A 188 -21.07 0.49 -6.23
N ALA A 189 -20.35 -0.60 -5.92
CA ALA A 189 -19.94 -0.90 -4.55
C ALA A 189 -18.98 0.17 -4.02
N LEU A 190 -18.01 0.59 -4.81
CA LEU A 190 -17.07 1.67 -4.49
C LEU A 190 -17.78 3.01 -4.32
N ARG A 191 -18.76 3.32 -5.19
CA ARG A 191 -19.59 4.54 -5.05
C ARG A 191 -20.36 4.55 -3.74
N LYS A 192 -20.99 3.43 -3.37
CA LYS A 192 -21.68 3.27 -2.10
C LYS A 192 -20.73 3.42 -0.91
N TRP A 193 -19.56 2.79 -0.99
CA TRP A 193 -18.54 2.84 0.04
C TRP A 193 -17.99 4.26 0.24
N LEU A 194 -17.62 4.98 -0.83
CA LEU A 194 -17.14 6.37 -0.76
C LEU A 194 -18.19 7.35 -0.25
N ASN A 195 -19.48 7.05 -0.39
CA ASN A 195 -20.58 7.84 0.15
C ASN A 195 -20.95 7.49 1.60
N SER A 196 -20.39 6.42 2.16
CA SER A 196 -20.52 6.15 3.58
C SER A 196 -19.69 7.14 4.41
N GLU A 197 -20.01 7.26 5.71
CA GLU A 197 -19.45 8.31 6.55
C GLU A 197 -17.92 8.21 6.68
N GLN A 198 -17.25 9.32 6.38
CA GLN A 198 -15.84 9.61 6.70
C GLN A 198 -14.78 8.57 6.29
N ILE A 199 -14.99 7.86 5.20
CA ILE A 199 -14.04 6.85 4.71
C ILE A 199 -12.73 7.50 4.20
N VAL A 200 -12.82 8.67 3.54
CA VAL A 200 -11.67 9.38 3.00
C VAL A 200 -11.64 10.82 3.54
N PHE A 201 -10.51 11.17 4.13
CA PHE A 201 -10.27 12.51 4.65
C PHE A 201 -8.98 13.10 4.05
N PRO A 202 -8.93 14.41 3.73
CA PRO A 202 -10.02 15.39 3.81
C PRO A 202 -11.06 15.23 2.68
N GLU A 203 -12.24 15.83 2.86
CA GLU A 203 -13.38 15.75 1.93
C GLU A 203 -13.04 16.09 0.47
N ALA A 204 -12.08 16.96 0.23
CA ALA A 204 -11.61 17.29 -1.11
C ALA A 204 -11.07 16.05 -1.84
N ARG A 205 -10.38 15.15 -1.14
CA ARG A 205 -9.85 13.91 -1.71
C ARG A 205 -10.98 12.93 -2.05
N ARG A 206 -12.00 12.84 -1.20
CA ARG A 206 -13.19 12.03 -1.48
C ARG A 206 -13.90 12.51 -2.76
N LYS A 207 -14.04 13.82 -2.95
CA LYS A 207 -14.64 14.40 -4.17
C LYS A 207 -13.83 14.08 -5.42
N GLU A 208 -12.51 14.15 -5.35
CA GLU A 208 -11.62 13.77 -6.45
C GLU A 208 -11.80 12.30 -6.84
N LEU A 209 -11.85 11.39 -5.87
CA LEU A 209 -12.10 9.97 -6.10
C LEU A 209 -13.49 9.71 -6.71
N MET A 210 -14.52 10.43 -6.24
CA MET A 210 -15.87 10.34 -6.82
C MET A 210 -15.87 10.79 -8.28
N ASN A 211 -15.13 11.84 -8.62
CA ASN A 211 -14.99 12.28 -10.01
C ASN A 211 -14.28 11.21 -10.86
N GLN A 212 -13.16 10.64 -10.37
CA GLN A 212 -12.48 9.55 -11.07
C GLN A 212 -13.38 8.33 -11.26
N LEU A 213 -14.16 7.96 -10.25
CA LEU A 213 -15.10 6.84 -10.32
C LEU A 213 -16.22 7.09 -11.34
N ASN A 214 -16.62 8.34 -11.56
CA ASN A 214 -17.66 8.71 -12.51
C ASN A 214 -17.10 8.98 -13.92
N ASP A 215 -15.80 8.98 -14.11
CA ASP A 215 -15.17 9.11 -15.42
C ASP A 215 -15.57 7.94 -16.32
N ASP A 216 -15.75 8.19 -17.61
CA ASP A 216 -16.09 7.18 -18.60
C ASP A 216 -14.97 6.16 -18.82
N ASP A 217 -13.71 6.57 -18.54
CA ASP A 217 -12.53 5.71 -18.61
C ASP A 217 -12.27 4.91 -17.32
N PHE A 218 -13.13 5.02 -16.30
CA PHE A 218 -13.02 4.16 -15.13
C PHE A 218 -13.35 2.73 -15.50
N GLY A 219 -12.34 1.88 -15.51
CA GLY A 219 -12.48 0.51 -16.01
C GLY A 219 -11.43 -0.43 -15.43
N ASP A 220 -11.36 -1.61 -16.05
CA ASP A 220 -10.41 -2.65 -15.69
C ASP A 220 -8.98 -2.18 -15.94
N PHE A 221 -8.05 -2.68 -15.12
CA PHE A 221 -6.63 -2.31 -15.22
C PHE A 221 -5.72 -3.53 -15.17
N SER A 222 -4.54 -3.41 -15.79
CA SER A 222 -3.57 -4.49 -15.83
C SER A 222 -2.92 -4.72 -14.45
N VAL A 223 -2.98 -5.97 -13.97
CA VAL A 223 -2.43 -6.42 -12.68
C VAL A 223 -1.20 -7.32 -12.84
N SER A 224 -0.65 -7.42 -14.04
CA SER A 224 0.63 -8.08 -14.30
C SER A 224 1.47 -7.33 -15.32
N ARG A 225 2.73 -7.72 -15.44
CA ARG A 225 3.68 -7.22 -16.44
C ARG A 225 4.45 -8.40 -17.02
N SER A 226 4.78 -8.31 -18.31
CA SER A 226 5.64 -9.29 -18.96
C SER A 226 7.03 -9.30 -18.32
N ARG A 227 7.56 -10.46 -18.02
CA ARG A 227 8.92 -10.62 -17.50
C ARG A 227 10.01 -10.21 -18.51
N ALA A 228 9.67 -10.10 -19.78
CA ALA A 228 10.54 -9.53 -20.79
C ALA A 228 10.79 -8.04 -20.59
N SER A 229 9.82 -7.31 -19.97
CA SER A 229 9.91 -5.87 -19.70
C SER A 229 10.26 -5.54 -18.25
N LEU A 230 10.00 -6.45 -17.29
CA LEU A 230 10.25 -6.28 -15.86
C LEU A 230 10.64 -7.62 -15.25
N THR A 231 11.89 -7.77 -14.79
CA THR A 231 12.38 -9.03 -14.21
C THR A 231 12.24 -9.06 -12.68
N TRP A 232 12.18 -7.91 -12.04
CA TRP A 232 12.15 -7.74 -10.59
C TRP A 232 10.73 -7.55 -10.06
N GLY A 233 10.11 -8.63 -9.60
CA GLY A 233 8.75 -8.68 -9.06
C GLY A 233 8.33 -10.08 -8.68
N ILE A 234 7.16 -10.21 -8.04
CA ILE A 234 6.59 -11.49 -7.61
C ILE A 234 6.01 -12.21 -8.84
N PRO A 235 6.40 -13.46 -9.13
CA PRO A 235 5.84 -14.22 -10.25
C PRO A 235 4.33 -14.43 -10.10
N VAL A 236 3.60 -14.37 -11.22
CA VAL A 236 2.18 -14.75 -11.27
C VAL A 236 2.05 -16.25 -11.02
N PRO A 237 1.14 -16.71 -10.14
CA PRO A 237 0.91 -18.14 -9.92
C PRO A 237 0.65 -18.89 -11.23
N GLY A 238 1.44 -19.95 -11.48
CA GLY A 238 1.29 -20.77 -12.67
C GLY A 238 1.68 -20.11 -14.01
N ASN A 239 2.33 -18.95 -13.99
CA ASN A 239 2.81 -18.26 -15.18
C ASN A 239 4.11 -17.49 -14.90
N ASP A 240 5.25 -18.15 -15.11
CA ASP A 240 6.58 -17.58 -14.85
C ASP A 240 6.99 -16.49 -15.85
N ASP A 241 6.26 -16.31 -16.95
CA ASP A 241 6.52 -15.25 -17.93
C ASP A 241 5.92 -13.89 -17.54
N GLN A 242 5.21 -13.85 -16.40
CA GLN A 242 4.54 -12.66 -15.89
C GLN A 242 4.92 -12.41 -14.43
N VAL A 243 5.06 -11.14 -14.07
CA VAL A 243 5.17 -10.70 -12.67
C VAL A 243 3.93 -9.90 -12.28
N ILE A 244 3.55 -10.00 -11.01
CA ILE A 244 2.42 -9.28 -10.43
C ILE A 244 2.74 -7.78 -10.43
N TYR A 245 1.75 -6.97 -10.76
CA TYR A 245 1.88 -5.51 -10.78
C TYR A 245 2.22 -4.96 -9.40
N VAL A 246 3.20 -4.05 -9.35
CA VAL A 246 3.75 -3.49 -8.11
C VAL A 246 2.70 -2.97 -7.13
N TRP A 247 1.58 -2.40 -7.60
CA TRP A 247 0.53 -1.92 -6.71
C TRP A 247 -0.33 -3.03 -6.10
N VAL A 248 -0.52 -4.16 -6.78
CA VAL A 248 -1.19 -5.34 -6.19
C VAL A 248 -0.28 -5.95 -5.12
N ASP A 249 1.00 -6.03 -5.40
CA ASP A 249 2.04 -6.42 -4.46
C ASP A 249 2.06 -5.48 -3.25
N ALA A 250 2.33 -4.20 -3.47
CA ALA A 250 2.46 -3.21 -2.41
C ALA A 250 1.23 -3.14 -1.49
N LEU A 251 0.01 -3.07 -2.03
CA LEU A 251 -1.21 -2.97 -1.22
C LEU A 251 -1.45 -4.20 -0.35
N SER A 252 -1.01 -5.37 -0.78
CA SER A 252 -1.12 -6.62 -0.01
C SER A 252 -0.29 -6.61 1.28
N ASN A 253 0.63 -5.65 1.46
CA ASN A 253 1.42 -5.51 2.69
C ASN A 253 0.54 -5.37 3.93
N TYR A 254 -0.61 -4.71 3.81
CA TYR A 254 -1.50 -4.43 4.94
C TYR A 254 -2.09 -5.69 5.56
N VAL A 255 -2.38 -6.69 4.79
CA VAL A 255 -2.85 -7.99 5.29
C VAL A 255 -1.67 -8.88 5.70
N THR A 256 -0.57 -8.87 4.95
CA THR A 256 0.64 -9.62 5.31
C THR A 256 1.20 -9.16 6.65
N GLY A 257 1.40 -7.84 6.80
CA GLY A 257 1.95 -7.25 8.02
C GLY A 257 1.04 -7.46 9.24
N CYS A 258 -0.25 -7.62 9.01
CA CYS A 258 -1.24 -7.95 10.04
C CYS A 258 -1.28 -9.45 10.40
N GLY A 259 -0.56 -10.33 9.66
CA GLY A 259 -0.42 -11.74 9.99
C GLY A 259 -1.25 -12.71 9.15
N TYR A 260 -1.85 -12.26 8.05
CA TYR A 260 -2.56 -13.15 7.12
C TYR A 260 -1.65 -14.29 6.64
N LEU A 261 -2.13 -15.52 6.70
CA LEU A 261 -1.41 -16.79 6.44
C LEU A 261 -0.21 -17.10 7.35
N SER A 262 0.19 -16.21 8.25
CA SER A 262 1.37 -16.41 9.12
C SER A 262 1.05 -16.36 10.61
N ASN A 263 0.05 -15.61 11.03
CA ASN A 263 -0.39 -15.46 12.41
C ASN A 263 -1.89 -15.13 12.46
N ASP A 264 -2.70 -16.18 12.44
CA ASP A 264 -4.17 -16.09 12.43
C ASP A 264 -4.75 -15.32 13.61
N GLU A 265 -4.15 -15.42 14.80
CA GLU A 265 -4.63 -14.71 15.99
C GLU A 265 -4.43 -13.20 15.83
N GLN A 266 -3.26 -12.79 15.36
CA GLN A 266 -2.95 -11.38 15.09
C GLN A 266 -3.84 -10.84 13.98
N TYR A 267 -4.01 -11.59 12.87
CA TYR A 267 -4.86 -11.20 11.76
C TYR A 267 -6.32 -11.00 12.21
N LYS A 268 -6.90 -11.97 12.91
CA LYS A 268 -8.27 -11.88 13.46
C LYS A 268 -8.40 -10.76 14.49
N ARG A 269 -7.33 -10.44 15.21
CA ARG A 269 -7.32 -9.39 16.23
C ARG A 269 -7.36 -8.00 15.60
N TYR A 270 -6.55 -7.74 14.56
CA TYR A 270 -6.32 -6.38 14.07
C TYR A 270 -7.00 -6.08 12.73
N TRP A 271 -7.14 -7.06 11.83
CA TRP A 271 -7.81 -6.80 10.56
C TRP A 271 -9.31 -6.57 10.72
N PRO A 272 -9.94 -5.65 9.98
CA PRO A 272 -9.34 -4.70 9.05
C PRO A 272 -8.64 -3.51 9.74
N ALA A 273 -7.81 -2.77 8.99
CA ALA A 273 -7.19 -1.55 9.48
C ALA A 273 -8.24 -0.48 9.81
N ASP A 274 -8.00 0.26 10.90
CA ASP A 274 -8.85 1.39 11.31
C ASP A 274 -8.45 2.67 10.59
N LEU A 275 -7.15 2.78 10.19
CA LEU A 275 -6.65 3.97 9.51
C LEU A 275 -5.44 3.64 8.62
N HIS A 276 -5.50 4.09 7.37
CA HIS A 276 -4.35 4.22 6.47
C HIS A 276 -3.97 5.70 6.33
N VAL A 277 -2.76 6.07 6.72
CA VAL A 277 -2.20 7.42 6.52
C VAL A 277 -1.31 7.36 5.28
N ILE A 278 -1.64 8.13 4.26
CA ILE A 278 -1.00 8.03 2.94
C ILE A 278 -0.80 9.39 2.28
N GLY A 279 0.12 9.46 1.33
CA GLY A 279 0.28 10.60 0.44
C GLY A 279 -0.92 10.77 -0.52
N LYS A 280 -1.21 12.02 -0.88
CA LYS A 280 -2.36 12.35 -1.76
C LYS A 280 -2.29 11.68 -3.14
N ASP A 281 -1.09 11.47 -3.67
CA ASP A 281 -0.86 10.99 -5.03
C ASP A 281 -1.17 9.49 -5.19
N ILE A 282 -1.27 8.76 -4.07
CA ILE A 282 -1.58 7.34 -4.03
C ILE A 282 -2.98 7.04 -3.49
N THR A 283 -3.82 8.08 -3.33
CA THR A 283 -5.18 7.94 -2.79
C THR A 283 -6.05 7.01 -3.64
N LYS A 284 -5.94 7.08 -4.96
CA LYS A 284 -6.69 6.22 -5.90
C LYS A 284 -6.42 4.72 -5.64
N PHE A 285 -5.17 4.35 -5.39
CA PHE A 285 -4.80 2.95 -5.13
C PHE A 285 -5.38 2.45 -3.81
N HIS A 286 -5.43 3.28 -2.78
CA HIS A 286 -5.93 2.91 -1.46
C HIS A 286 -7.44 2.98 -1.32
N ALA A 287 -8.09 3.86 -2.09
CA ALA A 287 -9.53 4.11 -1.94
C ALA A 287 -10.39 3.65 -3.13
N LEU A 288 -9.79 3.17 -4.22
CA LEU A 288 -10.52 2.56 -5.34
C LEU A 288 -10.04 1.13 -5.61
N TYR A 289 -8.72 0.89 -5.68
CA TYR A 289 -8.19 -0.43 -6.05
C TYR A 289 -8.21 -1.39 -4.86
N TRP A 290 -7.70 -0.96 -3.71
CA TRP A 290 -7.60 -1.82 -2.53
C TRP A 290 -8.95 -2.26 -1.96
N PRO A 291 -10.00 -1.43 -1.87
CA PRO A 291 -11.30 -1.87 -1.39
C PRO A 291 -12.09 -2.76 -2.36
N ALA A 292 -11.77 -2.74 -3.66
CA ALA A 292 -12.41 -3.58 -4.68
C ALA A 292 -11.95 -5.03 -4.60
#